data_6e2a80be21b12f3857a389eab332240f
#
_entry.id   6e2a80be21b12f3857a389eab332240f
#
_cell.length_a   1.000
_cell.length_b   1.000
_cell.length_c   1.000
_cell.angle_alpha   90.00
_cell.angle_beta   90.00
_cell.angle_gamma   90.00
#
_symmetry.space_group_name_H-M   'P 1'
#
loop_
_entity.id
_entity.type
_entity.pdbx_description
1 polymer ?
#
loop_
_entity_poly.entity_id
_entity_poly.type
_entity_poly.pdbx_seq_one_letter_code
_entity_poly.pdbx_strand_id
1 'polypeptide(L)'
;MALTTSYLVTTRNVEPFFNSLISARAPEVFTQKFLESLEFKSTNDRLYIGLLKSLGFLEESGAPTTRYYEFMDQGQSKKVMAQAVMDAYEDLFNVYTEANNLTVDEVKNKLKTLTQGKHSDKVYGLMANTFKALVDYANWDSKEGKSKNTSKKEQEPQKIASPTLPVAEV
;
A
#
# COMPACT_ATOMS: atom_id res chain seq x y z
N MET A 1 -7.28 -12.25 11.15
CA MET A 1 -6.38 -12.41 10.01
C MET A 1 -7.09 -12.01 8.73
N ALA A 2 -6.35 -11.45 7.79
CA ALA A 2 -6.96 -10.91 6.59
C ALA A 2 -6.10 -11.17 5.35
N LEU A 3 -6.78 -11.42 4.25
CA LEU A 3 -6.15 -11.53 2.95
C LEU A 3 -7.18 -11.09 1.91
N THR A 4 -7.01 -9.87 1.41
CA THR A 4 -7.94 -9.37 0.42
C THR A 4 -7.75 -10.08 -0.91
N THR A 5 -8.87 -10.27 -1.62
CA THR A 5 -8.84 -10.81 -2.98
C THR A 5 -9.13 -9.72 -4.01
N SER A 6 -9.23 -8.49 -3.58
CA SER A 6 -9.43 -7.36 -4.50
C SER A 6 -8.24 -7.22 -5.43
N TYR A 7 -8.50 -6.86 -6.68
CA TYR A 7 -7.44 -6.67 -7.65
C TYR A 7 -7.86 -5.63 -8.68
N LEU A 8 -6.85 -5.12 -9.41
CA LEU A 8 -7.07 -4.19 -10.51
C LEU A 8 -6.70 -4.90 -11.81
N VAL A 9 -7.44 -4.60 -12.87
CA VAL A 9 -7.14 -5.17 -14.18
C VAL A 9 -5.87 -4.53 -14.75
N THR A 10 -5.64 -3.25 -14.45
CA THR A 10 -4.42 -2.56 -14.84
C THR A 10 -3.94 -1.74 -13.65
N THR A 11 -2.63 -1.64 -13.47
CA THR A 11 -2.02 -0.92 -12.35
C THR A 11 -1.40 0.41 -12.76
N ARG A 12 -1.52 0.77 -14.04
CA ARG A 12 -0.83 1.97 -14.51
C ARG A 12 -1.41 3.27 -13.91
N ASN A 13 -2.64 3.25 -13.44
CA ASN A 13 -3.28 4.42 -12.85
C ASN A 13 -3.20 4.46 -11.33
N VAL A 14 -2.46 3.52 -10.70
CA VAL A 14 -2.41 3.45 -9.24
C VAL A 14 -1.87 4.75 -8.64
N GLU A 15 -0.73 5.20 -9.12
CA GLU A 15 -0.14 6.43 -8.58
C GLU A 15 -1.01 7.65 -8.84
N PRO A 16 -1.47 7.91 -10.08
CA PRO A 16 -2.36 9.06 -10.32
C PRO A 16 -3.64 9.01 -9.48
N PHE A 17 -4.21 7.81 -9.33
CA PHE A 17 -5.44 7.66 -8.56
C PHE A 17 -5.25 8.07 -7.10
N PHE A 18 -4.24 7.49 -6.44
CA PHE A 18 -4.03 7.78 -5.03
C PHE A 18 -3.58 9.22 -4.82
N ASN A 19 -2.83 9.78 -5.76
CA ASN A 19 -2.44 11.19 -5.68
C ASN A 19 -3.66 12.10 -5.80
N SER A 20 -4.67 11.71 -6.58
CA SER A 20 -5.89 12.51 -6.72
C SER A 20 -6.70 12.52 -5.43
N LEU A 21 -6.62 11.44 -4.64
CA LEU A 21 -7.31 11.41 -3.33
C LEU A 21 -6.69 12.43 -2.38
N ILE A 22 -5.39 12.64 -2.47
CA ILE A 22 -4.70 13.59 -1.60
C ILE A 22 -5.12 15.02 -1.92
N SER A 23 -5.32 15.32 -3.20
CA SER A 23 -5.63 16.70 -3.61
C SER A 23 -7.10 17.01 -3.63
N ALA A 24 -7.98 16.02 -3.63
CA ALA A 24 -9.43 16.26 -3.69
C ALA A 24 -10.03 16.21 -2.29
N ARG A 25 -11.12 16.99 -2.11
CA ARG A 25 -11.85 16.93 -0.85
C ARG A 25 -12.45 15.54 -0.67
N ALA A 26 -12.37 15.00 0.54
CA ALA A 26 -12.99 13.71 0.85
C ALA A 26 -14.51 13.80 0.69
N PRO A 27 -15.13 12.81 0.01
CA PRO A 27 -16.59 12.81 -0.13
C PRO A 27 -17.23 12.27 1.13
N GLU A 28 -18.51 12.52 1.27
CA GLU A 28 -19.29 11.92 2.37
C GLU A 28 -19.38 10.40 2.18
N VAL A 29 -19.63 10.00 0.93
CA VAL A 29 -19.63 8.59 0.53
C VAL A 29 -18.89 8.50 -0.79
N PHE A 30 -17.94 7.59 -0.87
CA PHE A 30 -17.16 7.39 -2.11
C PHE A 30 -18.01 6.57 -3.07
N THR A 31 -18.51 7.23 -4.11
CA THR A 31 -19.37 6.61 -5.10
C THR A 31 -18.68 6.53 -6.44
N GLN A 32 -19.27 5.76 -7.35
CA GLN A 32 -18.78 5.71 -8.72
C GLN A 32 -18.80 7.12 -9.34
N LYS A 33 -19.83 7.91 -9.02
CA LYS A 33 -19.92 9.28 -9.53
C LYS A 33 -18.74 10.13 -9.04
N PHE A 34 -18.37 9.97 -7.76
CA PHE A 34 -17.20 10.69 -7.23
C PHE A 34 -15.93 10.24 -7.96
N LEU A 35 -15.79 8.93 -8.19
CA LEU A 35 -14.66 8.39 -8.91
C LEU A 35 -14.55 9.02 -10.31
N GLU A 36 -15.68 9.15 -10.99
CA GLU A 36 -15.71 9.77 -12.32
C GLU A 36 -15.32 11.24 -12.26
N SER A 37 -15.69 11.92 -11.16
CA SER A 37 -15.34 13.33 -10.99
C SER A 37 -13.82 13.50 -10.84
N LEU A 38 -13.11 12.46 -10.44
CA LEU A 38 -11.65 12.46 -10.37
C LEU A 38 -11.03 12.06 -11.71
N GLU A 39 -11.83 11.94 -12.76
CA GLU A 39 -11.43 11.58 -14.11
C GLU A 39 -11.10 10.10 -14.29
N PHE A 40 -11.58 9.25 -13.41
CA PHE A 40 -11.42 7.79 -13.54
C PHE A 40 -12.75 7.21 -13.96
N LYS A 41 -12.97 7.18 -15.27
CA LYS A 41 -14.28 6.87 -15.86
C LYS A 41 -14.37 5.50 -16.50
N SER A 42 -13.27 4.77 -16.53
CA SER A 42 -13.24 3.43 -17.13
C SER A 42 -14.03 2.45 -16.26
N THR A 43 -14.62 1.44 -16.89
CA THR A 43 -15.26 0.35 -16.16
C THR A 43 -14.27 -0.31 -15.19
N ASN A 44 -13.01 -0.43 -15.61
CA ASN A 44 -11.98 -1.03 -14.76
C ASN A 44 -11.66 -0.17 -13.55
N ASP A 45 -11.86 1.15 -13.65
CA ASP A 45 -11.57 2.03 -12.52
C ASP A 45 -12.50 1.82 -11.34
N ARG A 46 -13.66 1.23 -11.59
CA ARG A 46 -14.61 0.93 -10.49
C ARG A 46 -14.02 -0.02 -9.47
N LEU A 47 -13.03 -0.81 -9.87
CA LEU A 47 -12.37 -1.74 -8.96
C LEU A 47 -11.64 -1.02 -7.82
N TYR A 48 -11.31 0.24 -8.01
CA TYR A 48 -10.67 1.02 -6.95
C TYR A 48 -11.56 1.17 -5.72
N ILE A 49 -12.88 1.22 -5.90
CA ILE A 49 -13.79 1.36 -4.76
C ILE A 49 -13.66 0.14 -3.85
N GLY A 50 -13.71 -1.06 -4.43
CA GLY A 50 -13.53 -2.29 -3.65
C GLY A 50 -12.15 -2.38 -3.03
N LEU A 51 -11.14 -1.94 -3.78
CA LEU A 51 -9.78 -1.94 -3.26
C LEU A 51 -9.63 -1.01 -2.07
N LEU A 52 -10.23 0.18 -2.14
CA LEU A 52 -10.19 1.12 -1.02
C LEU A 52 -10.85 0.54 0.23
N LYS A 53 -11.96 -0.18 0.05
CA LYS A 53 -12.60 -0.87 1.17
C LYS A 53 -11.68 -1.92 1.77
N SER A 54 -11.02 -2.69 0.92
CA SER A 54 -10.09 -3.73 1.37
C SER A 54 -8.91 -3.15 2.13
N LEU A 55 -8.43 -1.98 1.70
CA LEU A 55 -7.29 -1.33 2.34
C LEU A 55 -7.68 -0.59 3.63
N GLY A 56 -8.96 -0.52 3.91
CA GLY A 56 -9.43 0.14 5.13
C GLY A 56 -9.60 1.64 4.99
N PHE A 57 -9.60 2.17 3.77
CA PHE A 57 -9.82 3.59 3.54
C PHE A 57 -11.30 3.93 3.54
N LEU A 58 -12.16 2.96 3.23
CA LEU A 58 -13.61 3.15 3.19
C LEU A 58 -14.29 2.09 4.04
N GLU A 59 -15.39 2.48 4.69
CA GLU A 59 -16.27 1.53 5.35
C GLU A 59 -17.09 0.78 4.30
N GLU A 60 -17.79 -0.25 4.72
CA GLU A 60 -18.66 -1.01 3.81
C GLU A 60 -19.66 -0.11 3.11
N SER A 61 -20.12 0.92 3.81
CA SER A 61 -21.06 1.89 3.24
C SER A 61 -20.41 2.81 2.20
N GLY A 62 -19.08 2.82 2.12
CA GLY A 62 -18.36 3.72 1.25
C GLY A 62 -17.93 5.02 1.92
N ALA A 63 -18.23 5.18 3.19
CA ALA A 63 -17.82 6.39 3.93
C ALA A 63 -16.32 6.35 4.21
N PRO A 64 -15.61 7.48 4.05
CA PRO A 64 -14.18 7.51 4.37
C PRO A 64 -13.92 7.23 5.84
N THR A 65 -12.84 6.48 6.11
CA THR A 65 -12.42 6.15 7.46
C THR A 65 -11.36 7.16 7.93
N THR A 66 -10.97 7.03 9.19
CA THR A 66 -9.85 7.81 9.72
C THR A 66 -8.60 7.62 8.85
N ARG A 67 -8.38 6.39 8.40
CA ARG A 67 -7.23 6.09 7.54
C ARG A 67 -7.26 6.90 6.24
N TYR A 68 -8.44 7.11 5.67
CA TYR A 68 -8.57 7.92 4.47
C TYR A 68 -8.07 9.34 4.73
N TYR A 69 -8.48 9.92 5.85
CA TYR A 69 -8.07 11.29 6.20
C TYR A 69 -6.58 11.36 6.50
N GLU A 70 -6.04 10.35 7.15
CA GLU A 70 -4.59 10.29 7.39
C GLU A 70 -3.82 10.23 6.08
N PHE A 71 -4.36 9.49 5.12
CA PHE A 71 -3.73 9.35 3.80
C PHE A 71 -3.70 10.70 3.06
N MET A 72 -4.71 11.55 3.29
CA MET A 72 -4.76 12.85 2.64
C MET A 72 -3.66 13.80 3.12
N ASP A 73 -3.03 13.48 4.24
CA ASP A 73 -1.87 14.23 4.70
C ASP A 73 -0.66 13.79 3.87
N GLN A 74 -0.21 14.66 2.98
CA GLN A 74 0.88 14.36 2.05
C GLN A 74 2.13 13.81 2.73
N GLY A 75 2.43 14.29 3.93
CA GLY A 75 3.59 13.83 4.67
C GLY A 75 3.45 12.41 5.20
N GLN A 76 2.23 11.88 5.23
CA GLN A 76 1.95 10.57 5.80
C GLN A 76 1.46 9.55 4.76
N SER A 77 1.08 9.99 3.56
CA SER A 77 0.34 9.14 2.62
C SER A 77 1.05 7.83 2.28
N LYS A 78 2.36 7.88 2.02
CA LYS A 78 3.10 6.68 1.66
C LYS A 78 3.21 5.72 2.84
N LYS A 79 3.34 6.26 4.04
CA LYS A 79 3.42 5.47 5.26
C LYS A 79 2.06 4.82 5.57
N VAL A 80 0.99 5.60 5.40
CA VAL A 80 -0.37 5.09 5.60
C VAL A 80 -0.64 3.96 4.61
N MET A 81 -0.20 4.10 3.36
CA MET A 81 -0.37 3.04 2.37
C MET A 81 0.36 1.77 2.80
N ALA A 82 1.59 1.89 3.31
CA ALA A 82 2.33 0.71 3.76
C ALA A 82 1.57 -0.02 4.85
N GLN A 83 1.02 0.70 5.81
CA GLN A 83 0.24 0.09 6.88
C GLN A 83 -1.02 -0.55 6.34
N ALA A 84 -1.70 0.12 5.41
CA ALA A 84 -2.92 -0.40 4.80
C ALA A 84 -2.65 -1.71 4.06
N VAL A 85 -1.53 -1.78 3.34
CA VAL A 85 -1.15 -2.99 2.61
C VAL A 85 -0.87 -4.13 3.59
N MET A 86 -0.14 -3.85 4.66
CA MET A 86 0.16 -4.89 5.66
C MET A 86 -1.12 -5.42 6.29
N ASP A 87 -2.08 -4.55 6.55
CA ASP A 87 -3.35 -4.98 7.15
C ASP A 87 -4.20 -5.79 6.18
N ALA A 88 -4.29 -5.31 4.92
CA ALA A 88 -5.13 -5.97 3.92
C ALA A 88 -4.57 -7.33 3.49
N TYR A 89 -3.25 -7.47 3.51
CA TYR A 89 -2.57 -8.70 3.13
C TYR A 89 -1.91 -9.36 4.33
N GLU A 90 -2.54 -9.23 5.48
CA GLU A 90 -1.99 -9.71 6.75
C GLU A 90 -1.51 -11.16 6.68
N ASP A 91 -2.31 -12.04 6.09
CA ASP A 91 -1.95 -13.45 6.00
C ASP A 91 -0.67 -13.67 5.19
N LEU A 92 -0.46 -12.84 4.17
CA LEU A 92 0.75 -12.93 3.37
C LEU A 92 1.98 -12.52 4.18
N PHE A 93 1.86 -11.41 4.91
CA PHE A 93 2.97 -10.93 5.75
C PHE A 93 3.24 -11.84 6.94
N ASN A 94 2.22 -12.57 7.42
CA ASN A 94 2.41 -13.55 8.49
C ASN A 94 3.26 -14.73 8.02
N VAL A 95 3.08 -15.14 6.76
CA VAL A 95 3.85 -16.24 6.17
C VAL A 95 5.23 -15.75 5.74
N TYR A 96 5.32 -14.49 5.32
CA TYR A 96 6.55 -13.94 4.79
C TYR A 96 6.66 -12.48 5.23
N THR A 97 7.44 -12.24 6.28
CA THR A 97 7.48 -10.91 6.92
C THR A 97 7.94 -9.81 6.00
N GLU A 98 8.72 -10.14 4.96
CA GLU A 98 9.19 -9.17 3.99
C GLU A 98 8.50 -9.36 2.64
N ALA A 99 7.19 -9.60 2.69
CA ALA A 99 6.41 -9.82 1.47
C ALA A 99 6.52 -8.66 0.49
N ASN A 100 6.75 -7.45 0.99
CA ASN A 100 6.94 -6.27 0.13
C ASN A 100 8.17 -6.39 -0.77
N ASN A 101 9.09 -7.31 -0.46
CA ASN A 101 10.30 -7.53 -1.27
C ASN A 101 10.18 -8.70 -2.24
N LEU A 102 9.06 -9.41 -2.24
CA LEU A 102 8.86 -10.54 -3.14
C LEU A 102 8.66 -10.07 -4.58
N THR A 103 9.06 -10.91 -5.53
CA THR A 103 8.75 -10.66 -6.93
C THR A 103 7.27 -10.94 -7.19
N VAL A 104 6.77 -10.48 -8.34
CA VAL A 104 5.38 -10.73 -8.72
C VAL A 104 5.08 -12.23 -8.74
N ASP A 105 5.98 -13.02 -9.32
CA ASP A 105 5.79 -14.47 -9.39
C ASP A 105 5.75 -15.11 -8.01
N GLU A 106 6.61 -14.66 -7.11
CA GLU A 106 6.62 -15.16 -5.74
C GLU A 106 5.33 -14.81 -5.01
N VAL A 107 4.85 -13.58 -5.18
CA VAL A 107 3.58 -13.16 -4.59
C VAL A 107 2.44 -14.02 -5.13
N LYS A 108 2.41 -14.21 -6.44
CA LYS A 108 1.41 -15.03 -7.10
C LYS A 108 1.35 -16.42 -6.50
N ASN A 109 2.51 -17.05 -6.33
CA ASN A 109 2.60 -18.40 -5.78
C ASN A 109 2.14 -18.45 -4.32
N LYS A 110 2.51 -17.44 -3.52
CA LYS A 110 2.08 -17.39 -2.12
C LYS A 110 0.57 -17.21 -2.01
N LEU A 111 0.00 -16.35 -2.85
CA LEU A 111 -1.45 -16.15 -2.86
C LEU A 111 -2.19 -17.43 -3.23
N LYS A 112 -1.66 -18.16 -4.21
CA LYS A 112 -2.22 -19.43 -4.60
C LYS A 112 -2.26 -20.40 -3.41
N THR A 113 -1.16 -20.48 -2.70
CA THR A 113 -1.05 -21.36 -1.54
C THR A 113 -2.02 -20.96 -0.44
N LEU A 114 -2.07 -19.66 -0.13
CA LEU A 114 -2.90 -19.16 0.96
C LEU A 114 -4.40 -19.33 0.68
N THR A 115 -4.80 -19.26 -0.59
CA THR A 115 -6.21 -19.40 -0.96
C THR A 115 -6.56 -20.78 -1.48
N GLN A 116 -5.61 -21.70 -1.45
CA GLN A 116 -5.81 -23.09 -1.88
C GLN A 116 -6.27 -23.20 -3.33
N GLY A 117 -5.76 -22.32 -4.19
CA GLY A 117 -6.02 -22.39 -5.62
C GLY A 117 -7.43 -22.05 -6.05
N LYS A 118 -8.16 -21.29 -5.27
CA LYS A 118 -9.57 -20.97 -5.55
C LYS A 118 -9.78 -20.10 -6.79
N HIS A 119 -8.76 -19.40 -7.24
CA HIS A 119 -8.88 -18.47 -8.35
C HIS A 119 -8.14 -18.97 -9.57
N SER A 120 -8.44 -18.40 -10.73
CA SER A 120 -7.72 -18.74 -11.95
C SER A 120 -6.31 -18.16 -11.91
N ASP A 121 -5.43 -18.73 -12.73
CA ASP A 121 -4.06 -18.25 -12.81
C ASP A 121 -4.02 -16.78 -13.22
N LYS A 122 -4.89 -16.37 -14.15
CA LYS A 122 -4.97 -14.97 -14.56
C LYS A 122 -5.34 -14.06 -13.41
N VAL A 123 -6.30 -14.48 -12.59
CA VAL A 123 -6.72 -13.66 -11.44
C VAL A 123 -5.58 -13.53 -10.44
N TYR A 124 -4.85 -14.62 -10.18
CA TYR A 124 -3.70 -14.56 -9.29
C TYR A 124 -2.63 -13.60 -9.81
N GLY A 125 -2.45 -13.57 -11.13
CA GLY A 125 -1.53 -12.61 -11.72
C GLY A 125 -1.97 -11.17 -11.49
N LEU A 126 -3.27 -10.91 -11.63
CA LEU A 126 -3.82 -9.58 -11.39
C LEU A 126 -3.71 -9.20 -9.92
N MET A 127 -3.97 -10.14 -9.03
CA MET A 127 -3.83 -9.90 -7.59
C MET A 127 -2.38 -9.58 -7.22
N ALA A 128 -1.43 -10.33 -7.78
CA ALA A 128 -0.01 -10.10 -7.49
C ALA A 128 0.46 -8.77 -8.05
N ASN A 129 0.02 -8.41 -9.25
CA ASN A 129 0.38 -7.12 -9.83
C ASN A 129 -0.18 -5.97 -9.00
N THR A 130 -1.42 -6.12 -8.51
CA THR A 130 -2.05 -5.11 -7.67
C THR A 130 -1.24 -4.92 -6.38
N PHE A 131 -0.88 -6.04 -5.74
CA PHE A 131 -0.08 -5.98 -4.52
C PHE A 131 1.23 -5.23 -4.76
N LYS A 132 1.94 -5.58 -5.83
CA LYS A 132 3.23 -4.95 -6.12
C LYS A 132 3.08 -3.47 -6.43
N ALA A 133 2.03 -3.09 -7.14
CA ALA A 133 1.80 -1.67 -7.43
C ALA A 133 1.57 -0.87 -6.15
N LEU A 134 0.83 -1.44 -5.20
CA LEU A 134 0.59 -0.79 -3.92
C LEU A 134 1.88 -0.71 -3.11
N VAL A 135 2.66 -1.78 -3.12
CA VAL A 135 3.95 -1.82 -2.43
C VAL A 135 4.89 -0.76 -3.01
N ASP A 136 4.92 -0.65 -4.34
CA ASP A 136 5.80 0.33 -4.99
C ASP A 136 5.37 1.77 -4.67
N TYR A 137 4.09 1.99 -4.47
CA TYR A 137 3.60 3.31 -4.10
C TYR A 137 3.97 3.67 -2.66
N ALA A 138 3.96 2.68 -1.77
CA ALA A 138 4.15 2.88 -0.34
C ALA A 138 5.61 3.13 0.02
N ASN A 139 5.83 3.65 1.22
CA ASN A 139 7.16 3.89 1.74
C ASN A 139 7.46 2.89 2.85
N TRP A 140 8.36 1.95 2.56
CA TRP A 140 8.73 0.89 3.50
C TRP A 140 9.94 1.23 4.36
N ASP A 141 10.73 2.20 3.93
CA ASP A 141 11.92 2.61 4.64
C ASP A 141 11.61 3.29 5.97
N SER A 142 10.47 3.93 6.08
CA SER A 142 10.07 4.67 7.26
C SER A 142 9.74 3.75 8.44
N LYS A 143 9.80 2.49 8.21
CA LYS A 143 9.55 1.57 9.30
C LYS A 143 10.79 1.33 10.11
N GLU A 144 11.19 1.61 10.39
CA GLU A 144 12.08 1.38 11.21
C GLU A 144 12.06 0.86 11.96
N GLY A 145 11.92 0.87 11.52
CA GLY A 145 11.83 0.37 11.71
C GLY A 145 12.11 -0.43 11.55
N LYS A 146 12.50 -0.47 11.42
CA LYS A 146 12.63 -1.33 11.19
C LYS A 146 13.28 -1.65 10.65
N SER A 147 13.63 -1.46 10.61
CA SER A 147 14.17 -1.76 9.97
C SER A 147 14.93 -1.88 9.47
N LYS A 148 15.42 -1.67 9.53
CA LYS A 148 16.06 -1.72 8.96
C LYS A 148 16.68 -1.62 8.65
N ASN A 149 17.01 -1.36 8.89
CA ASN A 149 17.53 -1.27 8.37
C ASN A 149 18.04 -1.15 8.06
N THR A 150 18.33 -0.84 8.35
CA THR A 150 18.80 -0.69 7.87
C THR A 150 19.46 -0.53 7.57
N SER A 151 19.77 -0.26 7.83
CA SER A 151 20.35 -0.06 7.35
C SER A 151 20.97 0.41 7.07
N LYS A 152 21.32 0.80 7.29
CA LYS A 152 21.86 1.24 6.92
C LYS A 152 22.25 1.91 7.00
N LYS A 153 22.56 2.28 7.26
CA LYS A 153 22.95 2.77 7.15
C LYS A 153 23.20 3.35 7.46
N GLU A 154 23.31 3.73 7.85
CA GLU A 154 23.62 4.08 7.92
C GLU A 154 23.79 4.63 8.23
N GLN A 155 24.18 5.08 8.63
CA GLN A 155 24.50 5.43 8.75
C GLN A 155 24.70 5.94 9.18
N GLU A 156 24.89 6.31 9.64
CA GLU A 156 25.26 6.66 9.90
C GLU A 156 25.38 7.16 10.32
N PRO A 157 25.63 7.43 10.62
CA PRO A 157 25.86 7.84 10.99
C PRO A 157 26.00 8.44 11.32
N GLN A 158 26.09 8.77 11.52
CA GLN A 158 26.31 9.04 11.59
C GLN A 158 26.42 9.51 11.91
N LYS A 159 26.68 9.71 12.37
CA LYS A 159 27.02 9.91 12.59
C LYS A 159 27.24 10.31 12.93
N ILE A 160 27.36 10.44 13.22
CA ILE A 160 27.77 10.51 13.46
C ILE A 160 28.03 10.87 13.75
N ALA A 161 28.09 11.14 14.11
CA ALA A 161 28.46 11.22 14.29
C ALA A 161 28.71 11.60 14.63
N SER A 162 28.86 11.92 14.90
CA SER A 162 29.29 12.13 15.14
C SER A 162 29.53 12.52 15.53
N PRO A 163 29.70 12.84 15.95
CA PRO A 163 30.20 13.15 16.34
C PRO A 163 30.62 13.40 16.76
N THR A 164 30.71 13.70 17.04
CA THR A 164 31.24 13.82 17.28
C THR A 164 31.55 14.23 17.61
N LEU A 165 31.76 14.56 17.85
CA LEU A 165 32.23 14.86 18.11
C LEU A 165 32.58 15.32 18.44
N PRO A 166 32.79 15.58 18.75
CA PRO A 166 33.31 15.97 19.13
C PRO A 166 33.71 16.32 19.55
N VAL A 167 33.82 16.56 19.80
CA VAL A 167 34.30 16.69 20.11
C VAL A 167 34.69 17.01 20.41
N ALA A 168 34.81 17.24 20.60
CA ALA A 168 35.31 17.32 20.84
C ALA A 168 35.70 17.70 21.08
N GLU A 169 35.57 17.90 21.09
CA GLU A 169 35.94 18.04 21.19
C GLU A 169 36.16 18.30 21.39
N VAL A 170 36.61 18.80 21.78
CA VAL A 170 36.89 18.83 22.09
C VAL A 170 37.14 18.84 22.12
#